data_be31f8cb72c63753cd0c307d90ae545a
#
_entry.id   be31f8cb72c63753cd0c307d90ae545a
#
_cell.length_a   1.000
_cell.length_b   1.000
_cell.length_c   1.000
_cell.angle_alpha   90.00
_cell.angle_beta   90.00
_cell.angle_gamma   90.00
#
_symmetry.space_group_name_H-M   'P 1'
#
loop_
_entity.id
_entity.type
_entity.pdbx_description
1 polymer ?
#
loop_
_entity_poly.entity_id
_entity_poly.type
_entity_poly.pdbx_seq_one_letter_code
_entity_poly.pdbx_strand_id
1 'polypeptide(L)'
;MRQIQIQKPGGLENLKLENVDAPSLANDEVLMKIHASSLNYHDLMVALGLIPTDDKRVPLSDGAGEILEVGSDVTKWKIGDKVMSVCFPNWVDGPPKYELLSFIGDNEDGYAAEVIAIKETALTKIPDNLSFSEAATLPCAGLTAWRALVDEGNLKKDETVLVQGTGGVSIFALQLAKCMGAKVIATSSSEEKLAKLKELGLSLIHI
;
A
#
# COMPACT_ATOMS: atom_id res chain seq x y z
N MET A 1 -21.34 9.81 -1.38
CA MET A 1 -20.49 8.62 -1.46
C MET A 1 -20.33 7.97 -0.11
N ARG A 2 -19.91 6.71 -0.05
CA ARG A 2 -19.65 6.01 1.21
C ARG A 2 -18.16 6.02 1.53
N GLN A 3 -17.83 6.11 2.82
CA GLN A 3 -16.49 5.94 3.34
C GLN A 3 -16.50 5.34 4.73
N ILE A 4 -15.42 4.70 5.15
CA ILE A 4 -15.21 4.26 6.52
C ILE A 4 -14.47 5.35 7.27
N GLN A 5 -14.90 5.65 8.49
CA GLN A 5 -14.23 6.60 9.38
C GLN A 5 -13.87 5.93 10.70
N ILE A 6 -12.70 6.27 11.23
CA ILE A 6 -12.28 5.91 12.58
C ILE A 6 -12.81 6.99 13.53
N GLN A 7 -13.66 6.62 14.46
CA GLN A 7 -14.11 7.52 15.54
C GLN A 7 -13.25 7.32 16.77
N LYS A 8 -12.88 8.42 17.44
CA LYS A 8 -12.12 8.34 18.69
C LYS A 8 -12.90 7.59 19.79
N PRO A 9 -12.21 6.82 20.62
CA PRO A 9 -10.74 6.71 20.77
C PRO A 9 -10.03 5.73 19.82
N GLY A 10 -10.66 5.21 18.80
CA GLY A 10 -10.21 4.06 17.99
C GLY A 10 -10.82 2.77 18.54
N GLY A 11 -10.46 1.64 17.93
CA GLY A 11 -11.07 0.32 18.15
C GLY A 11 -11.92 -0.10 16.96
N LEU A 12 -11.94 -1.41 16.66
CA LEU A 12 -12.68 -1.91 15.49
C LEU A 12 -14.19 -1.63 15.58
N GLU A 13 -14.73 -1.54 16.78
CA GLU A 13 -16.13 -1.18 17.06
C GLU A 13 -16.45 0.30 16.73
N ASN A 14 -15.41 1.12 16.65
CA ASN A 14 -15.50 2.54 16.32
C ASN A 14 -15.22 2.85 14.84
N LEU A 15 -15.09 1.83 14.00
CA LEU A 15 -15.14 1.98 12.55
C LEU A 15 -16.58 2.16 12.11
N LYS A 16 -16.89 3.28 11.45
CA LYS A 16 -18.24 3.61 11.00
C LYS A 16 -18.29 3.80 9.48
N LEU A 17 -19.28 3.18 8.85
CA LEU A 17 -19.59 3.45 7.45
C LEU A 17 -20.48 4.69 7.39
N GLU A 18 -19.99 5.74 6.78
CA GLU A 18 -20.67 7.03 6.69
C GLU A 18 -21.00 7.38 5.24
N ASN A 19 -22.12 8.12 5.08
CA ASN A 19 -22.48 8.75 3.82
C ASN A 19 -22.07 10.22 3.89
N VAL A 20 -21.20 10.62 2.97
CA VAL A 20 -20.67 11.99 2.89
C VAL A 20 -20.81 12.53 1.46
N ASP A 21 -20.70 13.84 1.31
CA ASP A 21 -20.61 14.45 -0.01
C ASP A 21 -19.31 14.02 -0.71
N ALA A 22 -19.31 14.08 -2.04
CA ALA A 22 -18.09 13.86 -2.79
C ALA A 22 -17.03 14.93 -2.44
N PRO A 23 -15.74 14.58 -2.37
CA PRO A 23 -14.70 15.57 -2.07
C PRO A 23 -14.63 16.64 -3.17
N SER A 24 -14.30 17.86 -2.77
CA SER A 24 -13.98 18.93 -3.72
C SER A 24 -12.60 18.68 -4.32
N LEU A 25 -12.41 19.02 -5.59
CA LEU A 25 -11.17 18.84 -6.32
C LEU A 25 -10.35 20.14 -6.30
N ALA A 26 -9.11 20.10 -5.81
CA ALA A 26 -8.18 21.22 -5.95
C ALA A 26 -7.47 21.19 -7.32
N ASN A 27 -6.79 22.29 -7.67
CA ASN A 27 -6.18 22.43 -8.99
C ASN A 27 -5.08 21.41 -9.28
N ASP A 28 -4.34 20.96 -8.26
CA ASP A 28 -3.22 20.00 -8.36
C ASP A 28 -3.63 18.56 -8.01
N GLU A 29 -4.93 18.31 -7.86
CA GLU A 29 -5.49 17.02 -7.47
C GLU A 29 -6.22 16.32 -8.61
N VAL A 30 -6.41 15.04 -8.44
CA VAL A 30 -7.29 14.19 -9.25
C VAL A 30 -8.40 13.61 -8.38
N LEU A 31 -9.59 13.44 -8.96
CA LEU A 31 -10.66 12.68 -8.36
C LEU A 31 -10.52 11.22 -8.78
N MET A 32 -10.30 10.33 -7.84
CA MET A 32 -10.04 8.91 -8.09
C MET A 32 -11.17 8.06 -7.53
N LYS A 33 -11.77 7.21 -8.38
CA LYS A 33 -12.68 6.14 -7.95
C LYS A 33 -11.86 4.95 -7.46
N ILE A 34 -12.08 4.54 -6.22
CA ILE A 34 -11.40 3.37 -5.65
C ILE A 34 -12.09 2.10 -6.11
N HIS A 35 -11.32 1.17 -6.67
CA HIS A 35 -11.77 -0.15 -7.08
C HIS A 35 -11.27 -1.25 -6.14
N ALA A 36 -10.11 -1.05 -5.52
CA ALA A 36 -9.53 -1.96 -4.54
C ALA A 36 -8.64 -1.22 -3.55
N SER A 37 -8.54 -1.76 -2.36
CA SER A 37 -7.61 -1.34 -1.31
C SER A 37 -7.03 -2.60 -0.65
N SER A 38 -5.82 -2.53 -0.10
CA SER A 38 -5.24 -3.62 0.67
C SER A 38 -5.13 -3.26 2.14
N LEU A 39 -5.07 -4.28 3.00
CA LEU A 39 -4.93 -4.12 4.43
C LEU A 39 -3.48 -4.35 4.84
N ASN A 40 -2.88 -3.35 5.46
CA ASN A 40 -1.56 -3.42 6.05
C ASN A 40 -1.64 -3.51 7.57
N TYR A 41 -0.61 -4.05 8.21
CA TYR A 41 -0.55 -4.07 9.68
C TYR A 41 -0.58 -2.67 10.28
N HIS A 42 -0.02 -1.68 9.59
CA HIS A 42 -0.09 -0.27 9.94
C HIS A 42 -1.55 0.21 10.07
N ASP A 43 -2.38 -0.11 9.09
CA ASP A 43 -3.80 0.29 9.07
C ASP A 43 -4.56 -0.28 10.28
N LEU A 44 -4.23 -1.52 10.69
CA LEU A 44 -4.80 -2.11 11.91
C LEU A 44 -4.38 -1.33 13.17
N MET A 45 -3.10 -0.91 13.26
CA MET A 45 -2.61 -0.15 14.41
C MET A 45 -3.28 1.23 14.50
N VAL A 46 -3.52 1.87 13.36
CA VAL A 46 -4.29 3.13 13.27
C VAL A 46 -5.74 2.91 13.69
N ALA A 47 -6.40 1.90 13.12
CA ALA A 47 -7.80 1.57 13.43
C ALA A 47 -8.01 1.25 14.91
N LEU A 48 -7.05 0.58 15.56
CA LEU A 48 -7.08 0.28 16.99
C LEU A 48 -6.78 1.50 17.88
N GLY A 49 -6.39 2.66 17.32
CA GLY A 49 -6.00 3.84 18.06
C GLY A 49 -4.62 3.76 18.71
N LEU A 50 -3.79 2.79 18.31
CA LEU A 50 -2.40 2.62 18.80
C LEU A 50 -1.44 3.58 18.10
N ILE A 51 -1.76 3.97 16.88
CA ILE A 51 -1.15 5.10 16.18
C ILE A 51 -2.15 6.25 16.23
N PRO A 52 -1.77 7.40 16.82
CA PRO A 52 -2.67 8.55 16.94
C PRO A 52 -3.09 9.10 15.58
N THR A 53 -4.36 9.39 15.42
CA THR A 53 -4.91 10.03 14.24
C THR A 53 -6.05 10.99 14.61
N ASP A 54 -6.50 11.81 13.69
CA ASP A 54 -7.64 12.69 13.91
C ASP A 54 -8.96 11.90 14.00
N ASP A 55 -9.95 12.51 14.67
CA ASP A 55 -11.31 11.97 14.69
C ASP A 55 -11.89 11.96 13.27
N LYS A 56 -12.63 10.90 12.93
CA LYS A 56 -13.22 10.66 11.62
C LYS A 56 -12.20 10.46 10.48
N ARG A 57 -10.96 10.12 10.80
CA ARG A 57 -9.95 9.75 9.80
C ARG A 57 -10.45 8.59 8.93
N VAL A 58 -10.32 8.74 7.61
CA VAL A 58 -10.53 7.63 6.66
C VAL A 58 -9.28 6.75 6.65
N PRO A 59 -9.37 5.47 7.05
CA PRO A 59 -8.20 4.60 7.09
C PRO A 59 -7.81 4.06 5.73
N LEU A 60 -6.81 3.19 5.72
CA LEU A 60 -6.18 2.43 4.64
C LEU A 60 -5.20 3.24 3.81
N SER A 61 -3.97 2.71 3.79
CA SER A 61 -2.81 3.35 3.17
C SER A 61 -2.62 3.01 1.70
N ASP A 62 -3.20 1.92 1.23
CA ASP A 62 -3.07 1.44 -0.14
C ASP A 62 -4.39 1.51 -0.90
N GLY A 63 -4.34 2.00 -2.14
CA GLY A 63 -5.50 2.07 -3.02
C GLY A 63 -5.14 1.92 -4.49
N ALA A 64 -6.06 1.36 -5.26
CA ALA A 64 -5.99 1.28 -6.71
C ALA A 64 -7.35 1.62 -7.33
N GLY A 65 -7.33 2.35 -8.44
CA GLY A 65 -8.57 2.83 -9.04
C GLY A 65 -8.37 3.55 -10.36
N GLU A 66 -9.40 4.30 -10.74
CA GLU A 66 -9.48 5.00 -12.01
C GLU A 66 -9.73 6.49 -11.79
N ILE A 67 -9.09 7.34 -12.57
CA ILE A 67 -9.25 8.79 -12.52
C ILE A 67 -10.58 9.19 -13.18
N LEU A 68 -11.42 9.86 -12.40
CA LEU A 68 -12.72 10.38 -12.84
C LEU A 68 -12.63 11.81 -13.33
N GLU A 69 -11.79 12.64 -12.68
CA GLU A 69 -11.65 14.07 -12.96
C GLU A 69 -10.23 14.52 -12.64
N VAL A 70 -9.77 15.59 -13.29
CA VAL A 70 -8.43 16.17 -13.08
C VAL A 70 -8.54 17.67 -12.83
N GLY A 71 -7.78 18.18 -11.87
CA GLY A 71 -7.66 19.61 -11.61
C GLY A 71 -6.91 20.35 -12.75
N SER A 72 -7.05 21.68 -12.79
CA SER A 72 -6.52 22.50 -13.87
C SER A 72 -5.00 22.46 -14.04
N ASP A 73 -4.27 22.16 -12.96
CA ASP A 73 -2.80 22.17 -12.92
C ASP A 73 -2.21 20.76 -13.06
N VAL A 74 -3.08 19.73 -13.13
CA VAL A 74 -2.67 18.32 -13.33
C VAL A 74 -2.15 18.12 -14.74
N THR A 75 -0.96 17.60 -14.86
CA THR A 75 -0.27 17.35 -16.13
C THR A 75 0.07 15.89 -16.39
N LYS A 76 0.17 15.10 -15.32
CA LYS A 76 0.63 13.70 -15.37
C LYS A 76 -0.46 12.72 -15.74
N TRP A 77 -1.71 13.04 -15.44
CA TRP A 77 -2.83 12.12 -15.53
C TRP A 77 -3.98 12.65 -16.38
N LYS A 78 -4.81 11.75 -16.87
CA LYS A 78 -6.06 12.05 -17.56
C LYS A 78 -7.19 11.15 -17.08
N ILE A 79 -8.42 11.53 -17.37
CA ILE A 79 -9.63 10.75 -17.08
C ILE A 79 -9.52 9.37 -17.74
N GLY A 80 -9.86 8.32 -16.96
CA GLY A 80 -9.77 6.91 -17.36
C GLY A 80 -8.43 6.25 -17.12
N ASP A 81 -7.39 6.99 -16.67
CA ASP A 81 -6.12 6.38 -16.30
C ASP A 81 -6.28 5.49 -15.07
N LYS A 82 -5.67 4.29 -15.13
CA LYS A 82 -5.63 3.34 -14.01
C LYS A 82 -4.40 3.59 -13.17
N VAL A 83 -4.62 3.90 -11.91
CA VAL A 83 -3.58 4.34 -10.98
C VAL A 83 -3.66 3.61 -9.64
N MET A 84 -2.53 3.52 -8.97
CA MET A 84 -2.42 3.07 -7.59
C MET A 84 -1.66 4.09 -6.76
N SER A 85 -1.86 4.04 -5.46
CA SER A 85 -1.23 4.92 -4.48
C SER A 85 0.29 4.80 -4.46
N VAL A 86 0.95 5.81 -3.87
CA VAL A 86 2.32 5.69 -3.36
C VAL A 86 2.29 5.75 -1.83
N CYS A 87 3.24 5.09 -1.18
CA CYS A 87 3.26 4.94 0.28
C CYS A 87 3.49 6.28 1.01
N PHE A 88 4.37 7.12 0.47
CA PHE A 88 4.73 8.43 1.01
C PHE A 88 4.61 9.50 -0.07
N PRO A 89 3.46 10.16 -0.20
CA PRO A 89 3.18 11.08 -1.31
C PRO A 89 4.11 12.30 -1.38
N ASN A 90 4.66 12.69 -0.23
CA ASN A 90 5.56 13.84 -0.12
C ASN A 90 7.04 13.48 -0.30
N TRP A 91 7.38 12.19 -0.38
CA TRP A 91 8.76 11.73 -0.58
C TRP A 91 8.98 11.34 -2.04
N VAL A 92 9.41 12.31 -2.85
CA VAL A 92 9.62 12.12 -4.30
C VAL A 92 10.98 11.49 -4.58
N ASP A 93 12.05 11.96 -3.88
CA ASP A 93 13.41 11.44 -4.06
C ASP A 93 14.31 11.74 -2.85
N GLY A 94 15.57 11.28 -2.93
CA GLY A 94 16.62 11.55 -1.95
C GLY A 94 16.49 10.76 -0.63
N PRO A 95 17.30 11.11 0.39
CA PRO A 95 17.26 10.42 1.67
C PRO A 95 15.96 10.73 2.42
N PRO A 96 15.45 9.79 3.25
CA PRO A 96 14.25 10.02 4.04
C PRO A 96 14.46 11.17 5.04
N LYS A 97 13.47 12.05 5.14
CA LYS A 97 13.41 13.14 6.12
C LYS A 97 12.06 13.07 6.82
N TYR A 98 12.03 13.41 8.09
CA TYR A 98 10.82 13.28 8.90
C TYR A 98 9.62 14.02 8.31
N GLU A 99 9.82 15.22 7.79
CA GLU A 99 8.80 16.06 7.17
C GLU A 99 8.21 15.49 5.86
N LEU A 100 8.87 14.48 5.27
CA LEU A 100 8.41 13.80 4.04
C LEU A 100 7.61 12.54 4.35
N LEU A 101 7.58 12.09 5.60
CA LEU A 101 7.00 10.82 6.02
C LEU A 101 5.51 10.95 6.39
N SER A 102 4.75 11.82 5.73
CA SER A 102 3.29 11.80 5.83
C SER A 102 2.76 10.50 5.22
N PHE A 103 1.98 9.77 6.01
CA PHE A 103 1.45 8.47 5.63
C PHE A 103 -0.07 8.56 5.44
N ILE A 104 -0.54 8.09 4.29
CA ILE A 104 -1.97 8.06 3.97
C ILE A 104 -2.68 7.06 4.89
N GLY A 105 -3.85 7.43 5.39
CA GLY A 105 -4.66 6.61 6.30
C GLY A 105 -4.41 6.89 7.79
N ASP A 106 -3.36 7.66 8.14
CA ASP A 106 -3.14 8.13 9.51
C ASP A 106 -3.03 9.67 9.62
N ASN A 107 -2.07 10.29 8.94
CA ASN A 107 -1.91 11.75 8.92
C ASN A 107 -2.84 12.44 7.92
N GLU A 108 -3.18 11.77 6.83
CA GLU A 108 -4.08 12.20 5.77
C GLU A 108 -5.16 11.14 5.55
N ASP A 109 -6.29 11.51 4.96
CA ASP A 109 -7.37 10.57 4.66
C ASP A 109 -6.93 9.50 3.66
N GLY A 110 -7.33 8.27 3.97
CA GLY A 110 -6.92 7.08 3.23
C GLY A 110 -7.93 6.59 2.21
N TYR A 111 -7.72 5.36 1.80
CA TYR A 111 -8.41 4.76 0.64
C TYR A 111 -9.66 3.95 1.00
N ALA A 112 -10.14 3.99 2.26
CA ALA A 112 -11.40 3.35 2.66
C ALA A 112 -12.64 4.17 2.26
N ALA A 113 -12.69 4.65 1.04
CA ALA A 113 -13.75 5.47 0.46
C ALA A 113 -14.07 5.03 -0.98
N GLU A 114 -15.26 5.36 -1.48
CA GLU A 114 -15.64 5.08 -2.88
C GLU A 114 -14.90 6.00 -3.86
N VAL A 115 -14.65 7.24 -3.44
CA VAL A 115 -13.97 8.28 -4.25
C VAL A 115 -13.11 9.13 -3.33
N ILE A 116 -11.95 9.54 -3.79
CA ILE A 116 -11.05 10.44 -3.07
C ILE A 116 -10.55 11.55 -4.00
N ALA A 117 -10.24 12.71 -3.44
CA ALA A 117 -9.42 13.74 -4.10
C ALA A 117 -7.98 13.61 -3.57
N ILE A 118 -7.01 13.53 -4.46
CA ILE A 118 -5.62 13.28 -4.09
C ILE A 118 -4.66 13.96 -5.07
N LYS A 119 -3.52 14.43 -4.58
CA LYS A 119 -2.50 15.06 -5.41
C LYS A 119 -1.99 14.13 -6.52
N GLU A 120 -1.74 14.69 -7.69
CA GLU A 120 -1.21 13.91 -8.82
C GLU A 120 0.10 13.19 -8.51
N THR A 121 0.92 13.73 -7.59
CA THR A 121 2.20 13.16 -7.16
C THR A 121 2.05 11.94 -6.26
N ALA A 122 0.90 11.75 -5.62
CA ALA A 122 0.60 10.63 -4.73
C ALA A 122 0.21 9.34 -5.46
N LEU A 123 0.29 9.34 -6.79
CA LEU A 123 -0.16 8.24 -7.65
C LEU A 123 0.92 7.78 -8.61
N THR A 124 0.85 6.48 -8.94
CA THR A 124 1.65 5.85 -9.99
C THR A 124 0.77 4.99 -10.90
N LYS A 125 1.22 4.77 -12.14
CA LYS A 125 0.48 3.95 -13.12
C LYS A 125 0.42 2.49 -12.70
N ILE A 126 -0.74 1.86 -12.83
CA ILE A 126 -0.88 0.40 -12.71
C ILE A 126 -0.27 -0.26 -13.96
N PRO A 127 0.60 -1.28 -13.81
CA PRO A 127 1.04 -2.11 -14.93
C PRO A 127 -0.15 -2.76 -15.64
N ASP A 128 -0.13 -2.80 -16.97
CA ASP A 128 -1.28 -3.22 -17.79
C ASP A 128 -1.70 -4.68 -17.56
N ASN A 129 -0.81 -5.50 -17.01
CA ASN A 129 -1.05 -6.92 -16.69
C ASN A 129 -1.62 -7.16 -15.29
N LEU A 130 -1.83 -6.13 -14.49
CA LEU A 130 -2.36 -6.26 -13.13
C LEU A 130 -3.80 -5.77 -13.03
N SER A 131 -4.60 -6.51 -12.27
CA SER A 131 -5.91 -6.06 -11.80
C SER A 131 -5.77 -4.98 -10.72
N PHE A 132 -6.85 -4.25 -10.44
CA PHE A 132 -6.87 -3.29 -9.33
C PHE A 132 -6.57 -3.94 -7.97
N SER A 133 -7.08 -5.17 -7.74
CA SER A 133 -6.84 -5.90 -6.49
C SER A 133 -5.37 -6.29 -6.32
N GLU A 134 -4.69 -6.70 -7.37
CA GLU A 134 -3.25 -6.99 -7.35
C GLU A 134 -2.44 -5.70 -7.18
N ALA A 135 -2.76 -4.66 -7.94
CA ALA A 135 -2.07 -3.38 -7.88
C ALA A 135 -2.16 -2.74 -6.49
N ALA A 136 -3.32 -2.80 -5.82
CA ALA A 136 -3.51 -2.26 -4.48
C ALA A 136 -2.59 -2.91 -3.43
N THR A 137 -2.02 -4.09 -3.67
CA THR A 137 -1.10 -4.75 -2.72
C THR A 137 0.36 -4.28 -2.82
N LEU A 138 0.69 -3.54 -3.88
CA LEU A 138 2.07 -3.17 -4.20
C LEU A 138 2.61 -1.98 -3.40
N PRO A 139 1.84 -0.89 -3.14
CA PRO A 139 2.40 0.37 -2.66
C PRO A 139 3.13 0.25 -1.33
N CYS A 140 2.55 -0.42 -0.34
CA CYS A 140 3.21 -0.62 0.94
C CYS A 140 4.10 -1.88 0.92
N ALA A 141 3.52 -3.05 0.79
CA ALA A 141 4.23 -4.32 0.99
C ALA A 141 5.20 -4.65 -0.15
N GLY A 142 4.78 -4.46 -1.40
CA GLY A 142 5.61 -4.74 -2.58
C GLY A 142 6.82 -3.81 -2.66
N LEU A 143 6.59 -2.49 -2.52
CA LEU A 143 7.67 -1.49 -2.55
C LEU A 143 8.65 -1.67 -1.37
N THR A 144 8.15 -1.98 -0.18
CA THR A 144 9.02 -2.27 0.97
C THR A 144 9.96 -3.44 0.69
N ALA A 145 9.44 -4.53 0.14
CA ALA A 145 10.25 -5.69 -0.22
C ALA A 145 11.25 -5.36 -1.33
N TRP A 146 10.84 -4.63 -2.35
CA TRP A 146 11.71 -4.19 -3.44
C TRP A 146 12.86 -3.35 -2.90
N ARG A 147 12.55 -2.30 -2.16
CA ARG A 147 13.57 -1.40 -1.60
C ARG A 147 14.56 -2.15 -0.73
N ALA A 148 14.08 -3.02 0.17
CA ALA A 148 14.95 -3.80 1.05
C ALA A 148 15.90 -4.72 0.28
N LEU A 149 15.44 -5.36 -0.80
CA LEU A 149 16.25 -6.31 -1.56
C LEU A 149 17.13 -5.64 -2.61
N VAL A 150 16.59 -4.66 -3.33
CA VAL A 150 17.24 -4.09 -4.52
C VAL A 150 18.03 -2.83 -4.17
N ASP A 151 17.36 -1.82 -3.62
CA ASP A 151 17.97 -0.50 -3.41
C ASP A 151 18.96 -0.53 -2.24
N GLU A 152 18.57 -1.09 -1.10
CA GLU A 152 19.40 -1.15 0.10
C GLU A 152 20.25 -2.43 0.15
N GLY A 153 19.66 -3.57 -0.19
CA GLY A 153 20.32 -4.89 -0.13
C GLY A 153 21.23 -5.18 -1.32
N ASN A 154 21.02 -4.48 -2.46
CA ASN A 154 21.78 -4.72 -3.70
C ASN A 154 21.89 -6.21 -4.08
N LEU A 155 20.79 -6.95 -3.86
CA LEU A 155 20.69 -8.40 -4.01
C LEU A 155 21.18 -8.87 -5.38
N LYS A 156 22.05 -9.88 -5.39
CA LYS A 156 22.59 -10.50 -6.59
C LYS A 156 22.08 -11.94 -6.77
N LYS A 157 22.13 -12.39 -8.00
CA LYS A 157 21.90 -13.81 -8.33
C LYS A 157 22.79 -14.71 -7.47
N ASP A 158 22.24 -15.88 -7.08
CA ASP A 158 22.89 -16.92 -6.27
C ASP A 158 23.14 -16.55 -4.79
N GLU A 159 22.84 -15.33 -4.35
CA GLU A 159 22.85 -14.96 -2.93
C GLU A 159 21.68 -15.61 -2.19
N THR A 160 21.73 -15.57 -0.86
CA THR A 160 20.72 -16.16 0.00
C THR A 160 19.99 -15.07 0.79
N VAL A 161 18.66 -15.07 0.70
CA VAL A 161 17.77 -14.16 1.44
C VAL A 161 17.02 -14.96 2.51
N LEU A 162 17.04 -14.46 3.74
CA LEU A 162 16.19 -14.95 4.82
C LEU A 162 14.96 -14.05 4.95
N VAL A 163 13.76 -14.62 4.79
CA VAL A 163 12.50 -13.95 5.06
C VAL A 163 11.85 -14.48 6.33
N GLN A 164 11.42 -13.60 7.21
CA GLN A 164 10.81 -13.98 8.49
C GLN A 164 9.29 -13.82 8.42
N GLY A 165 8.58 -14.92 8.71
CA GLY A 165 7.12 -14.93 8.65
C GLY A 165 6.55 -15.02 7.22
N THR A 166 5.22 -14.85 7.12
CA THR A 166 4.43 -15.05 5.91
C THR A 166 3.47 -13.89 5.65
N GLY A 167 3.83 -12.69 6.14
CA GLY A 167 3.09 -11.46 5.85
C GLY A 167 3.36 -10.94 4.43
N GLY A 168 2.66 -9.90 4.02
CA GLY A 168 2.74 -9.33 2.66
C GLY A 168 4.17 -9.01 2.21
N VAL A 169 4.95 -8.31 3.03
CA VAL A 169 6.35 -7.98 2.72
C VAL A 169 7.20 -9.25 2.52
N SER A 170 7.04 -10.27 3.38
CA SER A 170 7.81 -11.52 3.28
C SER A 170 7.46 -12.32 2.01
N ILE A 171 6.19 -12.33 1.62
CA ILE A 171 5.74 -12.99 0.38
C ILE A 171 6.29 -12.27 -0.84
N PHE A 172 6.20 -10.94 -0.90
CA PHE A 172 6.81 -10.17 -1.99
C PHE A 172 8.33 -10.34 -2.03
N ALA A 173 9.00 -10.32 -0.88
CA ALA A 173 10.45 -10.53 -0.81
C ALA A 173 10.85 -11.89 -1.35
N LEU A 174 10.10 -12.96 -1.02
CA LEU A 174 10.32 -14.30 -1.57
C LEU A 174 10.18 -14.31 -3.10
N GLN A 175 9.08 -13.76 -3.62
CA GLN A 175 8.80 -13.75 -5.05
C GLN A 175 9.85 -12.95 -5.83
N LEU A 176 10.19 -11.75 -5.35
CA LEU A 176 11.19 -10.87 -5.97
C LEU A 176 12.59 -11.50 -5.93
N ALA A 177 13.03 -12.01 -4.78
CA ALA A 177 14.34 -12.67 -4.65
C ALA A 177 14.46 -13.87 -5.60
N LYS A 178 13.40 -14.65 -5.75
CA LYS A 178 13.37 -15.75 -6.73
C LYS A 178 13.45 -15.27 -8.17
N CYS A 179 12.69 -14.24 -8.55
CA CYS A 179 12.79 -13.64 -9.88
C CYS A 179 14.22 -13.15 -10.18
N MET A 180 14.95 -12.70 -9.16
CA MET A 180 16.34 -12.26 -9.26
C MET A 180 17.34 -13.44 -9.25
N GLY A 181 16.88 -14.68 -9.10
CA GLY A 181 17.74 -15.87 -9.09
C GLY A 181 18.44 -16.12 -7.76
N ALA A 182 17.97 -15.51 -6.67
CA ALA A 182 18.49 -15.76 -5.33
C ALA A 182 17.87 -17.01 -4.69
N LYS A 183 18.55 -17.57 -3.70
CA LYS A 183 18.05 -18.62 -2.82
C LYS A 183 17.23 -17.98 -1.70
N VAL A 184 16.09 -18.58 -1.33
CA VAL A 184 15.26 -18.04 -0.25
C VAL A 184 15.11 -19.06 0.87
N ILE A 185 15.39 -18.63 2.08
CA ILE A 185 15.07 -19.33 3.33
C ILE A 185 13.91 -18.57 3.96
N ALA A 186 12.87 -19.28 4.41
CA ALA A 186 11.75 -18.67 5.10
C ALA A 186 11.47 -19.36 6.44
N THR A 187 11.01 -18.57 7.42
CA THR A 187 10.55 -19.07 8.72
C THR A 187 9.05 -18.87 8.85
N SER A 188 8.37 -19.80 9.52
CA SER A 188 6.96 -19.67 9.89
C SER A 188 6.66 -20.52 11.12
N SER A 189 5.71 -20.08 11.91
CA SER A 189 5.17 -20.85 13.05
C SER A 189 4.02 -21.80 12.65
N SER A 190 3.73 -21.98 11.37
CA SER A 190 2.60 -22.78 10.87
C SER A 190 3.03 -23.63 9.68
N GLU A 191 2.85 -24.94 9.81
CA GLU A 191 3.07 -25.93 8.73
C GLU A 191 2.21 -25.64 7.49
N GLU A 192 0.96 -25.23 7.68
CA GLU A 192 0.06 -24.87 6.58
C GLU A 192 0.62 -23.69 5.77
N LYS A 193 1.13 -22.66 6.45
CA LYS A 193 1.75 -21.50 5.79
C LYS A 193 3.04 -21.88 5.09
N LEU A 194 3.84 -22.79 5.67
CA LEU A 194 5.04 -23.31 5.03
C LEU A 194 4.73 -24.08 3.75
N ALA A 195 3.63 -24.85 3.71
CA ALA A 195 3.19 -25.52 2.49
C ALA A 195 2.91 -24.53 1.35
N LYS A 196 2.23 -23.42 1.65
CA LYS A 196 1.99 -22.34 0.66
C LYS A 196 3.28 -21.69 0.16
N LEU A 197 4.27 -21.50 1.03
CA LEU A 197 5.57 -20.98 0.62
C LEU A 197 6.31 -21.93 -0.32
N LYS A 198 6.17 -23.26 -0.12
CA LYS A 198 6.72 -24.26 -1.05
C LYS A 198 6.10 -24.15 -2.44
N GLU A 199 4.78 -23.99 -2.52
CA GLU A 199 4.08 -23.77 -3.80
C GLU A 199 4.59 -22.53 -4.54
N LEU A 200 4.94 -21.46 -3.80
CA LEU A 200 5.57 -20.26 -4.35
C LEU A 200 7.05 -20.49 -4.69
N GLY A 201 7.57 -21.70 -4.48
CA GLY A 201 8.90 -22.13 -4.88
C GLY A 201 10.00 -21.79 -3.88
N LEU A 202 9.69 -21.79 -2.60
CA LEU A 202 10.69 -21.69 -1.53
C LEU A 202 11.75 -22.79 -1.64
N SER A 203 13.02 -22.42 -1.52
CA SER A 203 14.14 -23.33 -1.70
C SER A 203 14.48 -24.14 -0.44
N LEU A 204 14.37 -23.50 0.73
CA LEU A 204 14.69 -24.09 2.04
C LEU A 204 13.67 -23.62 3.09
N ILE A 205 13.36 -24.48 4.03
CA ILE A 205 12.40 -24.23 5.12
C ILE A 205 13.12 -24.34 6.44
N HIS A 206 12.84 -23.39 7.32
CA HIS A 206 13.16 -23.56 8.74
C HIS A 206 11.90 -23.29 9.57
N ILE A 207 11.62 -24.17 10.53
CA ILE A 207 10.53 -24.05 11.49
C ILE A 207 11.07 -23.41 12.75
#